data_842438841fe7c36e4fd951b5c818260e
#
_entry.id   842438841fe7c36e4fd951b5c818260e
#
_cell.length_a   1.000
_cell.length_b   1.000
_cell.length_c   1.000
_cell.angle_alpha   90.00
_cell.angle_beta   90.00
_cell.angle_gamma   90.00
#
_symmetry.space_group_name_H-M   'P 1'
#
loop_
_entity.id
_entity.type
_entity.pdbx_description
1 polymer ?
#
loop_
_entity_poly.entity_id
_entity_poly.type
_entity_poly.pdbx_seq_one_letter_code
_entity_poly.pdbx_strand_id
1 'polypeptide(L)'
;MIAIIDYEMGNIGSVLKAFSYINCRAEEVTDPDKLKKYDNIVLPGVGAFPKAMDNLKKKNMDQAVKEEIKKGKSFLGICLGYQLLFESSEEDFSRTDDKTAVKGLCLLSGHVRKFNSESGLKVPQIGWNSIDSTDNTGILHQFNGRYFYFVHSYYADVTNLNSTKNDVKSLNTYFSFTEYGKRFASAVEKDNIMACQFHPEKSGDDGIELLRKWVKT
;
A
#
# COMPACT_ATOMS: atom_id res chain seq x y z
N MET A 1 -5.69 -6.79 -18.13
CA MET A 1 -6.69 -5.75 -17.79
C MET A 1 -6.65 -5.50 -16.29
N ILE A 2 -6.84 -4.24 -15.82
CA ILE A 2 -6.62 -3.84 -14.42
C ILE A 2 -7.96 -3.59 -13.72
N ALA A 3 -8.19 -4.21 -12.56
CA ALA A 3 -9.28 -3.88 -11.65
C ALA A 3 -8.82 -2.83 -10.63
N ILE A 4 -9.52 -1.71 -10.53
CA ILE A 4 -9.34 -0.76 -9.44
C ILE A 4 -10.50 -0.94 -8.47
N ILE A 5 -10.19 -1.42 -7.27
CA ILE A 5 -11.21 -1.73 -6.27
C ILE A 5 -11.84 -0.43 -5.75
N ASP A 6 -13.17 -0.32 -5.91
CA ASP A 6 -13.96 0.69 -5.23
C ASP A 6 -14.71 0.09 -4.04
N TYR A 7 -14.23 0.48 -2.87
CA TYR A 7 -14.84 0.18 -1.57
C TYR A 7 -15.23 1.45 -0.81
N GLU A 8 -15.50 2.54 -1.56
CA GLU A 8 -15.93 3.86 -1.07
C GLU A 8 -14.84 4.65 -0.32
N MET A 9 -13.57 4.27 -0.49
CA MET A 9 -12.44 4.87 0.24
C MET A 9 -11.23 5.09 -0.68
N GLY A 10 -11.40 5.71 -1.84
CA GLY A 10 -10.29 5.89 -2.76
C GLY A 10 -10.45 7.07 -3.71
N ASN A 11 -9.34 7.64 -4.15
CA ASN A 11 -9.33 8.56 -5.28
C ASN A 11 -9.22 7.78 -6.60
N ILE A 12 -10.28 7.02 -6.90
CA ILE A 12 -10.36 6.13 -8.07
C ILE A 12 -10.07 6.87 -9.37
N GLY A 13 -10.64 8.08 -9.52
CA GLY A 13 -10.49 8.88 -10.74
C GLY A 13 -9.04 9.24 -11.06
N SER A 14 -8.22 9.55 -10.07
CA SER A 14 -6.79 9.85 -10.28
C SER A 14 -6.01 8.61 -10.72
N VAL A 15 -6.31 7.46 -10.11
CA VAL A 15 -5.67 6.18 -10.45
C VAL A 15 -6.06 5.73 -11.86
N LEU A 16 -7.35 5.83 -12.22
CA LEU A 16 -7.83 5.55 -13.59
C LEU A 16 -7.13 6.43 -14.62
N LYS A 17 -7.01 7.74 -14.35
CA LYS A 17 -6.31 8.67 -15.24
C LYS A 17 -4.84 8.30 -15.42
N ALA A 18 -4.15 7.91 -14.35
CA ALA A 18 -2.75 7.50 -14.43
C ALA A 18 -2.57 6.24 -15.30
N PHE A 19 -3.42 5.23 -15.17
CA PHE A 19 -3.39 4.05 -16.04
C PHE A 19 -3.78 4.37 -17.48
N SER A 20 -4.77 5.23 -17.69
CA SER A 20 -5.13 5.71 -19.03
C SER A 20 -3.96 6.44 -19.71
N TYR A 21 -3.23 7.26 -18.96
CA TYR A 21 -2.06 8.00 -19.47
C TYR A 21 -0.94 7.07 -19.99
N ILE A 22 -0.80 5.89 -19.41
CA ILE A 22 0.16 4.86 -19.87
C ILE A 22 -0.46 3.86 -20.85
N ASN A 23 -1.64 4.15 -21.41
CA ASN A 23 -2.39 3.32 -22.35
C ASN A 23 -2.75 1.92 -21.78
N CYS A 24 -2.98 1.81 -20.48
CA CYS A 24 -3.44 0.60 -19.82
C CYS A 24 -4.94 0.69 -19.52
N ARG A 25 -5.69 -0.32 -19.95
CA ARG A 25 -7.12 -0.40 -19.64
C ARG A 25 -7.33 -0.79 -18.17
N ALA A 26 -7.95 0.12 -17.43
CA ALA A 26 -8.33 -0.07 -16.05
C ALA A 26 -9.82 0.24 -15.85
N GLU A 27 -10.48 -0.51 -14.98
CA GLU A 27 -11.91 -0.36 -14.70
C GLU A 27 -12.13 -0.37 -13.19
N GLU A 28 -13.12 0.41 -12.74
CA GLU A 28 -13.60 0.40 -11.36
C GLU A 28 -14.39 -0.88 -11.09
N VAL A 29 -14.11 -1.52 -9.96
CA VAL A 29 -14.73 -2.79 -9.58
C VAL A 29 -15.25 -2.70 -8.15
N THR A 30 -16.57 -2.78 -8.02
CA THR A 30 -17.32 -2.79 -6.73
C THR A 30 -17.77 -4.18 -6.32
N ASP A 31 -17.83 -5.12 -7.28
CA ASP A 31 -18.33 -6.47 -7.12
C ASP A 31 -17.14 -7.45 -6.98
N PRO A 32 -16.98 -8.13 -5.83
CA PRO A 32 -15.86 -9.04 -5.57
C PRO A 32 -15.80 -10.20 -6.57
N ASP A 33 -16.94 -10.69 -7.05
CA ASP A 33 -17.00 -11.80 -8.01
C ASP A 33 -16.42 -11.45 -9.39
N LYS A 34 -16.34 -10.16 -9.69
CA LYS A 34 -15.74 -9.70 -10.95
C LYS A 34 -14.22 -9.71 -10.93
N LEU A 35 -13.55 -9.69 -9.76
CA LEU A 35 -12.08 -9.64 -9.66
C LEU A 35 -11.41 -10.79 -10.42
N LYS A 36 -12.05 -11.95 -10.51
CA LYS A 36 -11.53 -13.11 -11.25
C LYS A 36 -11.29 -12.86 -12.75
N LYS A 37 -11.91 -11.81 -13.33
CA LYS A 37 -11.80 -11.47 -14.77
C LYS A 37 -10.56 -10.61 -15.10
N TYR A 38 -9.86 -10.11 -14.09
CA TYR A 38 -8.73 -9.19 -14.26
C TYR A 38 -7.41 -9.88 -13.92
N ASP A 39 -6.35 -9.47 -14.59
CA ASP A 39 -5.01 -10.01 -14.35
C ASP A 39 -4.30 -9.27 -13.22
N ASN A 40 -4.59 -7.97 -13.10
CA ASN A 40 -3.95 -7.06 -12.17
C ASN A 40 -5.01 -6.39 -11.31
N ILE A 41 -4.74 -6.25 -10.01
CA ILE A 41 -5.65 -5.67 -9.02
C ILE A 41 -4.96 -4.51 -8.33
N VAL A 42 -5.64 -3.37 -8.27
CA VAL A 42 -5.20 -2.18 -7.52
C VAL A 42 -6.15 -1.93 -6.38
N LEU A 43 -5.63 -1.80 -5.18
CA LEU A 43 -6.34 -1.36 -3.99
C LEU A 43 -5.84 0.04 -3.62
N PRO A 44 -6.47 1.10 -4.12
CA PRO A 44 -6.17 2.45 -3.65
C PRO A 44 -6.85 2.68 -2.30
N GLY A 45 -6.45 3.70 -1.58
CA GLY A 45 -7.19 4.09 -0.40
C GLY A 45 -6.78 5.45 0.14
N VAL A 46 -7.78 6.16 0.67
CA VAL A 46 -7.60 7.39 1.44
C VAL A 46 -8.56 7.37 2.64
N GLY A 47 -8.20 8.07 3.71
CA GLY A 47 -9.02 8.14 4.93
C GLY A 47 -8.54 7.15 5.98
N ALA A 48 -9.47 6.59 6.75
CA ALA A 48 -9.16 5.90 7.99
C ALA A 48 -9.17 4.38 7.86
N PHE A 49 -8.17 3.73 8.44
CA PHE A 49 -7.96 2.28 8.39
C PHE A 49 -9.17 1.46 8.87
N PRO A 50 -9.80 1.75 10.05
CA PRO A 50 -10.94 0.96 10.51
C PRO A 50 -12.13 1.02 9.55
N LYS A 51 -12.44 2.22 9.05
CA LYS A 51 -13.55 2.41 8.11
C LYS A 51 -13.29 1.68 6.78
N ALA A 52 -12.04 1.69 6.32
CA ALA A 52 -11.61 0.96 5.13
C ALA A 52 -11.80 -0.55 5.27
N MET A 53 -11.33 -1.13 6.39
CA MET A 53 -11.53 -2.55 6.67
C MET A 53 -12.99 -2.93 6.81
N ASP A 54 -13.81 -2.08 7.43
CA ASP A 54 -15.26 -2.26 7.52
C ASP A 54 -15.92 -2.32 6.15
N ASN A 55 -15.59 -1.37 5.28
CA ASN A 55 -16.14 -1.31 3.94
C ASN A 55 -15.74 -2.52 3.09
N LEU A 56 -14.47 -2.92 3.15
CA LEU A 56 -13.99 -4.13 2.46
C LEU A 56 -14.74 -5.39 2.93
N LYS A 57 -14.90 -5.56 4.25
CA LYS A 57 -15.61 -6.71 4.83
C LYS A 57 -17.09 -6.72 4.44
N LYS A 58 -17.77 -5.58 4.52
CA LYS A 58 -19.20 -5.47 4.14
C LYS A 58 -19.47 -5.87 2.69
N LYS A 59 -18.49 -5.66 1.82
CA LYS A 59 -18.56 -6.02 0.39
C LYS A 59 -17.97 -7.41 0.10
N ASN A 60 -17.46 -8.15 1.09
CA ASN A 60 -16.67 -9.38 0.95
C ASN A 60 -15.43 -9.20 0.05
N MET A 61 -15.01 -7.97 -0.16
CA MET A 61 -13.88 -7.63 -1.02
C MET A 61 -12.54 -8.05 -0.38
N ASP A 62 -12.44 -8.05 0.95
CA ASP A 62 -11.27 -8.49 1.71
C ASP A 62 -10.91 -9.95 1.43
N GLN A 63 -11.89 -10.84 1.37
CA GLN A 63 -11.68 -12.25 1.04
C GLN A 63 -11.36 -12.43 -0.43
N ALA A 64 -12.12 -11.78 -1.32
CA ALA A 64 -11.90 -11.87 -2.75
C ALA A 64 -10.47 -11.40 -3.14
N VAL A 65 -9.98 -10.30 -2.57
CA VAL A 65 -8.60 -9.82 -2.79
C VAL A 65 -7.58 -10.87 -2.35
N LYS A 66 -7.73 -11.44 -1.16
CA LYS A 66 -6.81 -12.47 -0.65
C LYS A 66 -6.78 -13.70 -1.56
N GLU A 67 -7.93 -14.14 -2.02
CA GLU A 67 -8.05 -15.30 -2.92
C GLU A 67 -7.36 -15.04 -4.26
N GLU A 68 -7.58 -13.87 -4.87
CA GLU A 68 -6.99 -13.56 -6.17
C GLU A 68 -5.48 -13.33 -6.07
N ILE A 69 -4.96 -12.74 -4.99
CA ILE A 69 -3.53 -12.65 -4.69
C ILE A 69 -2.92 -14.05 -4.54
N LYS A 70 -3.58 -14.94 -3.80
CA LYS A 70 -3.13 -16.34 -3.62
C LYS A 70 -3.09 -17.11 -4.94
N LYS A 71 -3.92 -16.75 -5.92
CA LYS A 71 -3.89 -17.33 -7.27
C LYS A 71 -2.77 -16.76 -8.15
N GLY A 72 -1.97 -15.83 -7.65
CA GLY A 72 -0.81 -15.26 -8.35
C GLY A 72 -1.11 -14.01 -9.16
N LYS A 73 -2.28 -13.38 -9.01
CA LYS A 73 -2.56 -12.11 -9.70
C LYS A 73 -1.71 -10.98 -9.15
N SER A 74 -1.17 -10.16 -10.05
CA SER A 74 -0.41 -8.97 -9.65
C SER A 74 -1.28 -8.01 -8.86
N PHE A 75 -0.78 -7.58 -7.70
CA PHE A 75 -1.51 -6.70 -6.78
C PHE A 75 -0.70 -5.43 -6.48
N LEU A 76 -1.37 -4.28 -6.52
CA LEU A 76 -0.81 -2.98 -6.13
C LEU A 76 -1.65 -2.33 -5.02
N GLY A 77 -1.04 -2.16 -3.84
CA GLY A 77 -1.61 -1.37 -2.74
C GLY A 77 -1.10 0.08 -2.75
N ILE A 78 -1.98 1.09 -2.73
CA ILE A 78 -1.60 2.50 -2.75
C ILE A 78 -2.08 3.19 -1.47
N CYS A 79 -1.16 3.83 -0.74
CA CYS A 79 -1.37 4.63 0.46
C CYS A 79 -2.14 3.84 1.54
N LEU A 80 -3.41 4.13 1.81
CA LEU A 80 -4.20 3.32 2.75
C LEU A 80 -4.28 1.85 2.28
N GLY A 81 -4.38 1.59 0.97
CA GLY A 81 -4.35 0.23 0.41
C GLY A 81 -3.06 -0.55 0.75
N TYR A 82 -1.92 0.13 0.86
CA TYR A 82 -0.68 -0.44 1.39
C TYR A 82 -0.80 -0.77 2.88
N GLN A 83 -1.31 0.17 3.68
CA GLN A 83 -1.45 -0.02 5.13
C GLN A 83 -2.37 -1.21 5.45
N LEU A 84 -3.45 -1.38 4.69
CA LEU A 84 -4.42 -2.47 4.89
C LEU A 84 -3.81 -3.88 4.76
N LEU A 85 -2.66 -4.03 4.11
CA LEU A 85 -1.99 -5.32 3.94
C LEU A 85 -1.39 -5.87 5.25
N PHE A 86 -1.10 -5.00 6.23
CA PHE A 86 -0.46 -5.36 7.48
C PHE A 86 -1.41 -6.06 8.46
N GLU A 87 -0.86 -6.55 9.57
CA GLU A 87 -1.61 -7.32 10.58
C GLU A 87 -2.64 -6.47 11.30
N SER A 88 -2.27 -5.23 11.65
CA SER A 88 -3.18 -4.32 12.37
C SER A 88 -2.77 -2.86 12.28
N SER A 89 -3.68 -1.99 12.70
CA SER A 89 -3.44 -0.56 12.89
C SER A 89 -3.83 -0.12 14.29
N GLU A 90 -3.06 0.81 14.86
CA GLU A 90 -3.41 1.50 16.11
C GLU A 90 -4.40 2.67 15.88
N GLU A 91 -4.81 2.91 14.63
CA GLU A 91 -5.83 3.91 14.32
C GLU A 91 -7.20 3.44 14.83
N ASP A 92 -7.59 3.95 15.99
CA ASP A 92 -8.85 3.61 16.64
C ASP A 92 -9.91 4.67 16.36
N PHE A 93 -11.11 4.22 15.96
CA PHE A 93 -12.31 5.06 15.85
C PHE A 93 -13.25 4.88 17.03
N SER A 94 -13.06 3.86 17.84
CA SER A 94 -13.96 3.65 18.95
C SER A 94 -13.63 4.64 20.06
N ARG A 95 -14.55 5.53 20.36
CA ARG A 95 -14.61 6.27 21.62
C ARG A 95 -14.96 5.36 22.80
N THR A 96 -14.90 4.06 22.62
CA THR A 96 -15.11 3.05 23.65
C THR A 96 -13.76 2.60 24.18
N ASP A 97 -13.69 2.29 25.47
CA ASP A 97 -12.47 1.92 26.22
C ASP A 97 -11.75 0.65 25.71
N ASP A 98 -12.21 0.05 24.63
CA ASP A 98 -11.61 -1.15 24.00
C ASP A 98 -10.50 -0.74 23.02
N LYS A 99 -9.27 -0.63 23.55
CA LYS A 99 -8.04 -0.31 22.81
C LYS A 99 -7.53 -1.47 21.95
N THR A 100 -8.39 -2.27 21.36
CA THR A 100 -7.95 -3.36 20.48
C THR A 100 -7.57 -2.81 19.12
N ALA A 101 -6.34 -3.12 18.69
CA ALA A 101 -5.86 -2.75 17.37
C ALA A 101 -6.76 -3.35 16.26
N VAL A 102 -7.13 -2.55 15.27
CA VAL A 102 -7.97 -3.00 14.16
C VAL A 102 -7.18 -3.92 13.24
N LYS A 103 -7.67 -5.14 13.02
CA LYS A 103 -7.03 -6.12 12.14
C LYS A 103 -7.12 -5.71 10.67
N GLY A 104 -5.99 -5.82 9.96
CA GLY A 104 -5.89 -5.66 8.52
C GLY A 104 -6.11 -6.95 7.73
N LEU A 105 -5.59 -6.96 6.52
CA LEU A 105 -5.65 -8.14 5.63
C LEU A 105 -4.64 -9.24 6.04
N CYS A 106 -3.65 -8.94 6.87
CA CYS A 106 -2.63 -9.88 7.35
C CYS A 106 -1.86 -10.59 6.20
N LEU A 107 -1.57 -9.88 5.12
CA LEU A 107 -0.75 -10.36 4.00
C LEU A 107 0.74 -10.02 4.20
N LEU A 108 1.02 -9.00 5.02
CA LEU A 108 2.34 -8.57 5.43
C LEU A 108 2.42 -8.54 6.96
N SER A 109 3.56 -8.95 7.49
CA SER A 109 3.83 -8.82 8.92
C SER A 109 4.21 -7.39 9.27
N GLY A 110 3.80 -6.95 10.47
CA GLY A 110 4.01 -5.59 10.98
C GLY A 110 2.71 -4.88 11.32
N HIS A 111 2.86 -3.65 11.85
CA HIS A 111 1.74 -2.88 12.36
C HIS A 111 1.75 -1.45 11.82
N VAL A 112 0.58 -0.88 11.62
CA VAL A 112 0.44 0.53 11.22
C VAL A 112 0.36 1.40 12.46
N ARG A 113 1.29 2.36 12.58
CA ARG A 113 1.44 3.24 13.75
C ARG A 113 1.34 4.72 13.37
N LYS A 114 0.93 5.55 14.30
CA LYS A 114 0.87 7.00 14.15
C LYS A 114 2.26 7.63 14.29
N PHE A 115 2.56 8.66 13.49
CA PHE A 115 3.72 9.50 13.76
C PHE A 115 3.56 10.26 15.09
N ASN A 116 4.63 10.33 15.87
CA ASN A 116 4.63 11.11 17.12
C ASN A 116 4.83 12.59 16.79
N SER A 117 3.80 13.40 17.05
CA SER A 117 3.84 14.85 16.87
C SER A 117 4.59 15.60 17.99
N GLU A 118 4.80 14.97 19.14
CA GLU A 118 5.51 15.58 20.28
C GLU A 118 7.00 15.84 19.98
N SER A 119 7.57 15.19 18.97
CA SER A 119 8.94 15.41 18.51
C SER A 119 9.14 16.69 17.67
N GLY A 120 8.11 17.56 17.55
CA GLY A 120 8.11 18.71 16.66
C GLY A 120 7.89 18.36 15.17
N LEU A 121 7.62 17.11 14.88
CA LEU A 121 7.33 16.61 13.54
C LEU A 121 5.94 17.07 13.10
N LYS A 122 5.82 17.65 11.91
CA LYS A 122 4.52 17.99 11.33
C LYS A 122 3.76 16.72 10.91
N VAL A 123 2.61 16.47 11.50
CA VAL A 123 1.72 15.35 11.15
C VAL A 123 0.40 15.91 10.64
N PRO A 124 -0.07 15.49 9.47
CA PRO A 124 0.49 14.45 8.58
C PRO A 124 1.80 14.86 7.86
N GLN A 125 2.61 13.87 7.45
CA GLN A 125 3.61 14.05 6.41
C GLN A 125 2.88 14.43 5.13
N ILE A 126 3.17 15.59 4.56
CA ILE A 126 2.64 16.06 3.27
C ILE A 126 3.80 16.62 2.46
N GLY A 127 4.07 16.04 1.30
CA GLY A 127 5.10 16.51 0.39
C GLY A 127 5.89 15.39 -0.26
N TRP A 128 6.97 15.79 -0.93
CA TRP A 128 7.86 14.91 -1.66
C TRP A 128 8.96 14.39 -0.75
N ASN A 129 9.23 13.10 -0.85
CA ASN A 129 10.34 12.47 -0.14
C ASN A 129 10.89 11.29 -0.95
N SER A 130 12.16 10.97 -0.72
CA SER A 130 12.83 9.88 -1.43
C SER A 130 12.55 8.52 -0.80
N ILE A 131 12.67 7.48 -1.61
CA ILE A 131 12.71 6.10 -1.13
C ILE A 131 14.12 5.57 -1.19
N ASP A 132 14.48 4.75 -0.19
CA ASP A 132 15.75 4.02 -0.08
C ASP A 132 15.45 2.52 -0.12
N SER A 133 15.76 1.88 -1.23
CA SER A 133 15.57 0.44 -1.42
C SER A 133 16.75 -0.33 -0.87
N THR A 134 16.50 -1.26 0.03
CA THR A 134 17.55 -2.06 0.69
C THR A 134 18.02 -3.26 -0.13
N ASP A 135 17.35 -3.58 -1.21
CA ASP A 135 17.70 -4.69 -2.11
C ASP A 135 18.10 -4.17 -3.50
N ASN A 136 18.88 -4.96 -4.21
CA ASN A 136 19.35 -4.67 -5.57
C ASN A 136 18.47 -5.36 -6.63
N THR A 137 17.29 -5.82 -6.26
CA THR A 137 16.37 -6.54 -7.13
C THR A 137 14.98 -5.89 -7.11
N GLY A 138 14.14 -6.27 -8.05
CA GLY A 138 12.78 -5.80 -8.12
C GLY A 138 12.60 -4.44 -8.82
N ILE A 139 11.35 -4.01 -8.87
CA ILE A 139 10.95 -2.76 -9.53
C ILE A 139 11.36 -1.56 -8.66
N LEU A 140 11.10 -1.62 -7.35
CA LEU A 140 11.34 -0.51 -6.43
C LEU A 140 12.81 -0.11 -6.36
N HIS A 141 13.74 -1.07 -6.52
CA HIS A 141 15.18 -0.76 -6.56
C HIS A 141 15.55 0.22 -7.69
N GLN A 142 14.87 0.16 -8.83
CA GLN A 142 15.13 1.05 -9.96
C GLN A 142 14.75 2.52 -9.67
N PHE A 143 14.03 2.75 -8.58
CA PHE A 143 13.62 4.07 -8.09
C PHE A 143 14.36 4.50 -6.81
N ASN A 144 15.46 3.83 -6.47
CA ASN A 144 16.26 4.18 -5.31
C ASN A 144 16.73 5.64 -5.38
N GLY A 145 16.50 6.42 -4.32
CA GLY A 145 16.79 7.84 -4.25
C GLY A 145 15.81 8.76 -5.00
N ARG A 146 14.80 8.20 -5.68
CA ARG A 146 13.77 8.99 -6.38
C ARG A 146 12.73 9.51 -5.42
N TYR A 147 12.09 10.63 -5.77
CA TYR A 147 11.12 11.33 -4.95
C TYR A 147 9.70 11.01 -5.36
N PHE A 148 8.87 10.73 -4.34
CA PHE A 148 7.45 10.46 -4.50
C PHE A 148 6.63 11.35 -3.57
N TYR A 149 5.34 11.52 -3.89
CA TYR A 149 4.43 12.34 -3.10
C TYR A 149 3.77 11.53 -1.99
N PHE A 150 3.94 11.99 -0.75
CA PHE A 150 3.37 11.41 0.47
C PHE A 150 2.30 12.31 1.07
N VAL A 151 1.24 11.71 1.61
CA VAL A 151 0.23 12.38 2.44
C VAL A 151 -0.38 11.36 3.40
N HIS A 152 0.19 11.25 4.61
CA HIS A 152 -0.28 10.29 5.61
C HIS A 152 0.13 10.68 7.03
N SER A 153 -0.66 10.23 8.02
CA SER A 153 -0.39 10.38 9.47
C SER A 153 0.10 9.10 10.13
N TYR A 154 -0.08 7.97 9.44
CA TYR A 154 0.28 6.63 9.92
C TYR A 154 1.28 6.00 8.98
N TYR A 155 2.16 5.16 9.48
CA TYR A 155 3.23 4.48 8.73
C TYR A 155 3.30 3.00 9.10
N ALA A 156 3.83 2.17 8.22
CA ALA A 156 4.08 0.77 8.51
C ALA A 156 5.36 0.60 9.35
N ASP A 157 5.20 0.02 10.52
CA ASP A 157 6.28 -0.39 11.42
C ASP A 157 6.57 -1.87 11.24
N VAL A 158 7.74 -2.15 10.66
CA VAL A 158 8.25 -3.50 10.37
C VAL A 158 9.50 -3.82 11.21
N THR A 159 9.74 -3.08 12.28
CA THR A 159 10.96 -3.21 13.10
C THR A 159 11.11 -4.59 13.72
N ASN A 160 10.02 -5.26 14.04
CA ASN A 160 10.05 -6.62 14.59
C ASN A 160 10.51 -7.68 13.57
N LEU A 161 10.55 -7.37 12.27
CA LEU A 161 11.06 -8.26 11.21
C LEU A 161 12.59 -8.22 11.08
N ASN A 162 13.25 -7.24 11.70
CA ASN A 162 14.69 -7.02 11.59
C ASN A 162 15.54 -7.83 12.58
N SER A 163 14.97 -8.80 13.29
CA SER A 163 15.76 -9.60 14.25
C SER A 163 16.81 -10.50 13.60
N THR A 164 16.70 -10.80 12.30
CA THR A 164 17.82 -11.36 11.52
C THR A 164 17.70 -10.96 10.04
N LYS A 165 18.79 -10.43 9.45
CA LYS A 165 18.90 -10.15 8.00
C LYS A 165 18.58 -11.37 7.11
N ASN A 166 18.53 -12.57 7.68
CA ASN A 166 18.25 -13.81 6.98
C ASN A 166 16.75 -14.11 6.85
N ASP A 167 15.89 -13.62 7.78
CA ASP A 167 14.46 -13.94 7.76
C ASP A 167 13.70 -13.18 6.66
N VAL A 168 14.15 -11.97 6.33
CA VAL A 168 13.51 -11.16 5.27
C VAL A 168 13.82 -11.73 3.87
N LYS A 169 15.05 -12.22 3.64
CA LYS A 169 15.43 -12.86 2.36
C LYS A 169 14.76 -14.22 2.15
N SER A 170 14.49 -14.95 3.24
CA SER A 170 13.83 -16.26 3.15
C SER A 170 12.36 -16.19 2.74
N LEU A 171 11.74 -14.99 2.81
CA LEU A 171 10.32 -14.76 2.54
C LEU A 171 10.05 -13.98 1.23
N ASN A 172 11.04 -13.79 0.34
CA ASN A 172 10.91 -12.98 -0.88
C ASN A 172 10.24 -11.63 -0.65
N THR A 173 10.59 -10.96 0.49
CA THR A 173 9.99 -9.69 0.88
C THR A 173 11.05 -8.61 0.92
N TYR A 174 10.89 -7.56 0.12
CA TYR A 174 11.83 -6.46 -0.05
C TYR A 174 11.16 -5.14 0.27
N PHE A 175 11.68 -4.42 1.28
CA PHE A 175 11.15 -3.12 1.67
C PHE A 175 12.00 -1.98 1.12
N SER A 176 11.34 -0.91 0.72
CA SER A 176 11.94 0.41 0.58
C SER A 176 11.55 1.27 1.78
N PHE A 177 12.46 2.15 2.17
CA PHE A 177 12.31 2.99 3.36
C PHE A 177 12.34 4.47 3.00
N THR A 178 11.80 5.29 3.90
CA THR A 178 11.80 6.75 3.81
C THR A 178 12.11 7.32 5.19
N GLU A 179 12.84 8.44 5.23
CA GLU A 179 13.12 9.17 6.47
C GLU A 179 12.14 10.33 6.65
N TYR A 180 11.38 10.31 7.74
CA TYR A 180 10.53 11.42 8.15
C TYR A 180 10.43 11.46 9.67
N GLY A 181 11.36 12.14 10.33
CA GLY A 181 11.55 12.10 11.78
C GLY A 181 11.99 10.73 12.30
N LYS A 182 11.72 9.68 11.56
CA LYS A 182 12.19 8.31 11.75
C LYS A 182 12.22 7.60 10.40
N ARG A 183 12.99 6.52 10.32
CA ARG A 183 12.96 5.61 9.18
C ARG A 183 11.75 4.68 9.29
N PHE A 184 10.96 4.58 8.22
CA PHE A 184 9.80 3.70 8.14
C PHE A 184 9.70 2.99 6.78
N ALA A 185 9.03 1.85 6.72
CA ALA A 185 8.80 1.14 5.48
C ALA A 185 7.78 1.91 4.63
N SER A 186 8.22 2.40 3.47
CA SER A 186 7.41 3.24 2.58
C SER A 186 6.94 2.50 1.32
N ALA A 187 7.53 1.36 1.00
CA ALA A 187 7.05 0.46 -0.04
C ALA A 187 7.53 -0.97 0.19
N VAL A 188 6.92 -1.92 -0.50
CA VAL A 188 7.24 -3.35 -0.40
C VAL A 188 7.01 -4.05 -1.73
N GLU A 189 7.86 -5.02 -2.03
CA GLU A 189 7.64 -6.08 -3.00
C GLU A 189 7.69 -7.43 -2.28
N LYS A 190 6.67 -8.27 -2.50
CA LYS A 190 6.59 -9.63 -1.97
C LYS A 190 5.82 -10.51 -2.94
N ASP A 191 6.49 -11.47 -3.55
CA ASP A 191 5.90 -12.36 -4.56
C ASP A 191 5.19 -11.56 -5.67
N ASN A 192 3.89 -11.65 -5.81
CA ASN A 192 3.05 -10.91 -6.74
C ASN A 192 2.44 -9.61 -6.15
N ILE A 193 2.84 -9.22 -4.94
CA ILE A 193 2.38 -8.00 -4.27
C ILE A 193 3.44 -6.91 -4.42
N MET A 194 3.05 -5.75 -4.94
CA MET A 194 3.75 -4.48 -4.76
C MET A 194 2.84 -3.53 -4.01
N ALA A 195 3.37 -2.76 -3.06
CA ALA A 195 2.57 -1.75 -2.40
C ALA A 195 3.42 -0.58 -1.91
N CYS A 196 2.84 0.62 -1.85
CA CYS A 196 3.54 1.84 -1.48
C CYS A 196 2.69 2.79 -0.65
N GLN A 197 3.32 3.46 0.30
CA GLN A 197 2.70 4.50 1.14
C GLN A 197 2.47 5.80 0.37
N PHE A 198 3.31 6.09 -0.59
CA PHE A 198 3.19 7.25 -1.46
C PHE A 198 2.12 7.05 -2.53
N HIS A 199 1.80 8.12 -3.25
CA HIS A 199 0.82 8.15 -4.33
C HIS A 199 1.54 8.18 -5.69
N PRO A 200 1.78 7.05 -6.37
CA PRO A 200 2.44 7.06 -7.68
C PRO A 200 1.65 7.88 -8.71
N GLU A 201 0.30 7.85 -8.64
CA GLU A 201 -0.58 8.62 -9.52
C GLU A 201 -0.47 10.15 -9.34
N LYS A 202 0.27 10.61 -8.30
CA LYS A 202 0.55 12.02 -7.99
C LYS A 202 2.04 12.35 -7.97
N SER A 203 2.88 11.40 -8.36
CA SER A 203 4.34 11.49 -8.22
C SER A 203 5.06 11.81 -9.54
N GLY A 204 4.38 12.51 -10.45
CA GLY A 204 4.98 12.94 -11.72
C GLY A 204 5.52 11.78 -12.56
N ASP A 205 6.62 12.02 -13.25
CA ASP A 205 7.18 11.03 -14.19
C ASP A 205 7.66 9.75 -13.51
N ASP A 206 8.30 9.85 -12.34
CA ASP A 206 8.76 8.68 -11.60
C ASP A 206 7.57 7.80 -11.13
N GLY A 207 6.47 8.41 -10.71
CA GLY A 207 5.25 7.68 -10.35
C GLY A 207 4.60 6.98 -11.54
N ILE A 208 4.52 7.65 -12.67
CA ILE A 208 3.99 7.09 -13.93
C ILE A 208 4.89 5.96 -14.43
N GLU A 209 6.20 6.12 -14.36
CA GLU A 209 7.13 5.05 -14.77
C GLU A 209 7.04 3.83 -13.84
N LEU A 210 6.85 4.03 -12.52
CA LEU A 210 6.60 2.95 -11.57
C LEU A 210 5.36 2.15 -11.97
N LEU A 211 4.23 2.82 -12.25
CA LEU A 211 3.00 2.18 -12.69
C LEU A 211 3.20 1.43 -14.01
N ARG A 212 3.95 2.00 -14.96
CA ARG A 212 4.26 1.36 -16.25
C ARG A 212 5.08 0.08 -16.07
N LYS A 213 6.03 0.06 -15.14
CA LYS A 213 6.83 -1.12 -14.83
C LYS A 213 6.00 -2.20 -14.14
N TRP A 214 5.18 -1.82 -13.16
CA TRP A 214 4.32 -2.75 -12.45
C TRP A 214 3.33 -3.48 -13.37
N VAL A 215 2.75 -2.80 -14.36
CA VAL A 215 1.81 -3.44 -15.30
C VAL A 215 2.47 -4.53 -16.15
N LYS A 216 3.80 -4.52 -16.28
CA LYS A 216 4.57 -5.48 -17.09
C LYS A 216 5.02 -6.72 -16.31
N THR A 217 4.76 -6.77 -15.00
CA THR A 217 5.01 -7.95 -14.15
C THR A 217 3.83 -8.90 -14.17
#